data_baa3b458d9d4ecd77bb1e62b969037a9
#
_entry.id   baa3b458d9d4ecd77bb1e62b969037a9
#
_cell.length_a   1.000
_cell.length_b   1.000
_cell.length_c   1.000
_cell.angle_alpha   90.00
_cell.angle_beta   90.00
_cell.angle_gamma   90.00
#
_symmetry.space_group_name_H-M   'P 1'
#
loop_
_entity.id
_entity.type
_entity.pdbx_description
1 polymer ?
#
loop_
_entity_poly.entity_id
_entity_poly.type
_entity_poly.pdbx_seq_one_letter_code
_entity_poly.pdbx_strand_id
1 'polypeptide(L)'
;KNTVKIIQEQLDDYKKVEPAWQLNERHYGSLTGLNKDEMKKKLGEEKVHQFRRSWDLRPDPLDKSNSYHPLNINIYKDIPVDKIPDTESLKDTYERVIKYYSEEIENNLKNKNILISAHGNSIRALCKSLFNLDNNQISKLEIPTGNPLLIKFDSNNEILSCEYLDSERAKDLL
;
A
#
# COMPACT_ATOMS: atom_id res chain seq x y z
N LYS A 1 3.68 -11.70 2.84
CA LYS A 1 3.91 -13.08 2.36
C LYS A 1 3.07 -14.10 3.14
N ASN A 2 2.98 -14.03 4.47
CA ASN A 2 2.21 -15.01 5.26
C ASN A 2 0.70 -14.96 4.95
N THR A 3 0.11 -13.77 4.82
CA THR A 3 -1.30 -13.60 4.45
C THR A 3 -1.63 -14.29 3.13
N VAL A 4 -0.83 -14.07 2.09
CA VAL A 4 -1.02 -14.71 0.79
C VAL A 4 -0.93 -16.23 0.91
N LYS A 5 0.05 -16.74 1.67
CA LYS A 5 0.20 -18.18 1.89
C LYS A 5 -1.03 -18.80 2.55
N ILE A 6 -1.56 -18.15 3.61
CA ILE A 6 -2.80 -18.61 4.28
C ILE A 6 -3.98 -18.58 3.31
N ILE A 7 -4.11 -17.54 2.49
CA ILE A 7 -5.17 -17.47 1.48
C ILE A 7 -5.02 -18.60 0.46
N GLN A 8 -3.80 -18.87 -0.03
CA GLN A 8 -3.54 -19.98 -0.96
C GLN A 8 -3.93 -21.32 -0.40
N GLU A 9 -3.70 -21.56 0.89
CA GLU A 9 -4.05 -22.81 1.57
C GLU A 9 -5.58 -23.03 1.66
N GLN A 10 -6.38 -21.96 1.54
CA GLN A 10 -7.85 -22.00 1.66
C GLN A 10 -8.57 -21.93 0.31
N LEU A 11 -7.92 -21.50 -0.75
CA LEU A 11 -8.50 -21.36 -2.08
C LEU A 11 -7.98 -22.46 -3.01
N ASP A 12 -8.77 -23.51 -3.24
CA ASP A 12 -8.39 -24.67 -4.07
C ASP A 12 -8.05 -24.30 -5.53
N ASP A 13 -8.54 -23.19 -6.07
CA ASP A 13 -8.35 -22.76 -7.45
C ASP A 13 -7.23 -21.69 -7.61
N TYR A 14 -6.43 -21.50 -6.61
CA TYR A 14 -5.41 -20.47 -6.58
C TYR A 14 -4.12 -20.91 -7.31
N LYS A 15 -3.82 -20.29 -8.45
CA LYS A 15 -2.76 -20.82 -9.33
C LYS A 15 -1.43 -20.06 -9.30
N LYS A 16 -1.40 -18.75 -9.08
CA LYS A 16 -0.15 -17.98 -9.22
C LYS A 16 -0.09 -16.77 -8.30
N VAL A 17 0.99 -16.66 -7.52
CA VAL A 17 1.36 -15.42 -6.81
C VAL A 17 2.41 -14.68 -7.61
N GLU A 18 2.16 -13.43 -7.89
CA GLU A 18 3.12 -12.52 -8.50
C GLU A 18 3.60 -11.51 -7.45
N PRO A 19 4.82 -11.65 -6.94
CA PRO A 19 5.39 -10.66 -6.04
C PRO A 19 5.66 -9.35 -6.79
N ALA A 20 5.11 -8.25 -6.30
CA ALA A 20 5.29 -6.92 -6.88
C ALA A 20 5.86 -5.97 -5.82
N TRP A 21 7.12 -5.56 -5.97
CA TRP A 21 7.75 -4.62 -5.05
C TRP A 21 7.06 -3.25 -5.08
N GLN A 22 6.44 -2.89 -6.20
CA GLN A 22 5.68 -1.66 -6.36
C GLN A 22 4.48 -1.57 -5.39
N LEU A 23 4.03 -2.71 -4.86
CA LEU A 23 2.97 -2.79 -3.86
C LEU A 23 3.51 -2.91 -2.41
N ASN A 24 4.82 -2.77 -2.19
CA ASN A 24 5.39 -2.72 -0.85
C ASN A 24 4.84 -1.53 -0.05
N GLU A 25 4.89 -1.65 1.30
CA GLU A 25 4.54 -0.54 2.19
C GLU A 25 5.41 0.68 1.88
N ARG A 26 4.86 1.86 2.14
CA ARG A 26 5.57 3.14 2.06
C ARG A 26 6.80 3.12 2.96
N HIS A 27 7.93 3.59 2.45
CA HIS A 27 9.15 3.69 3.21
C HIS A 27 9.16 4.94 4.09
N TYR A 28 9.23 4.73 5.40
CA TYR A 28 9.12 5.82 6.38
C TYR A 28 10.45 6.53 6.71
N GLY A 29 11.49 6.34 5.90
CA GLY A 29 12.79 7.00 6.11
C GLY A 29 13.37 6.74 7.49
N SER A 30 13.89 7.78 8.13
CA SER A 30 14.51 7.72 9.46
C SER A 30 13.57 7.28 10.59
N LEU A 31 12.26 7.16 10.31
CA LEU A 31 11.27 6.65 11.27
C LEU A 31 11.14 5.13 11.22
N THR A 32 11.78 4.47 10.26
CA THR A 32 11.74 3.01 10.11
C THR A 32 12.40 2.33 11.32
N GLY A 33 11.73 1.32 11.87
CA GLY A 33 12.21 0.58 13.06
C GLY A 33 11.86 1.23 14.40
N LEU A 34 11.37 2.47 14.41
CA LEU A 34 10.91 3.12 15.64
C LEU A 34 9.45 2.74 15.93
N ASN A 35 9.12 2.52 17.20
CA ASN A 35 7.73 2.37 17.60
C ASN A 35 7.00 3.74 17.63
N LYS A 36 5.65 3.70 17.68
CA LYS A 36 4.85 4.92 17.66
C LYS A 36 5.14 5.88 18.81
N ASP A 37 5.40 5.34 20.00
CA ASP A 37 5.63 6.14 21.21
C ASP A 37 7.02 6.80 21.18
N GLU A 38 8.02 6.10 20.66
CA GLU A 38 9.35 6.67 20.41
C GLU A 38 9.30 7.80 19.38
N MET A 39 8.55 7.60 18.28
CA MET A 39 8.34 8.64 17.28
C MET A 39 7.66 9.87 17.88
N LYS A 40 6.57 9.68 18.66
CA LYS A 40 5.86 10.76 19.33
C LYS A 40 6.73 11.52 20.32
N LYS A 41 7.54 10.83 21.12
CA LYS A 41 8.50 11.43 22.04
C LYS A 41 9.56 12.26 21.33
N LYS A 42 10.07 11.78 20.18
CA LYS A 42 11.15 12.41 19.42
C LYS A 42 10.67 13.62 18.60
N LEU A 43 9.48 13.55 18.01
CA LEU A 43 9.02 14.49 17.00
C LEU A 43 7.75 15.28 17.41
N GLY A 44 7.07 14.85 18.46
CA GLY A 44 5.73 15.34 18.81
C GLY A 44 4.61 14.63 18.04
N GLU A 45 3.43 14.57 18.61
CA GLU A 45 2.28 13.88 18.04
C GLU A 45 1.84 14.45 16.69
N GLU A 46 1.79 15.78 16.59
CA GLU A 46 1.35 16.47 15.38
C GLU A 46 2.25 16.15 14.17
N LYS A 47 3.58 16.22 14.36
CA LYS A 47 4.53 15.91 13.27
C LYS A 47 4.47 14.45 12.84
N VAL A 48 4.31 13.53 13.80
CA VAL A 48 4.10 12.10 13.51
C VAL A 48 2.80 11.88 12.73
N HIS A 49 1.73 12.57 13.12
CA HIS A 49 0.46 12.53 12.41
C HIS A 49 0.60 13.07 10.97
N GLN A 50 1.25 14.22 10.80
CA GLN A 50 1.53 14.80 9.49
C GLN A 50 2.32 13.85 8.59
N PHE A 51 3.42 13.25 9.07
CA PHE A 51 4.18 12.26 8.30
C PHE A 51 3.36 11.03 7.90
N ARG A 52 2.40 10.63 8.71
CA ARG A 52 1.59 9.45 8.42
C ARG A 52 0.41 9.71 7.49
N ARG A 53 -0.09 10.95 7.44
CA ARG A 53 -1.35 11.29 6.79
C ARG A 53 -1.23 12.24 5.61
N SER A 54 -0.19 13.09 5.57
CA SER A 54 -0.04 14.02 4.46
C SER A 54 0.23 13.31 3.14
N TRP A 55 -0.16 13.98 2.07
CA TRP A 55 0.01 13.46 0.72
C TRP A 55 1.48 13.47 0.27
N ASP A 56 2.19 14.58 0.45
CA ASP A 56 3.49 14.85 -0.16
C ASP A 56 4.65 15.04 0.83
N LEU A 57 4.36 14.97 2.15
CA LEU A 57 5.40 15.12 3.16
C LEU A 57 6.21 13.83 3.32
N ARG A 58 7.52 13.92 3.15
CA ARG A 58 8.47 12.83 3.41
C ARG A 58 9.10 12.97 4.78
N PRO A 59 9.26 11.90 5.56
CA PRO A 59 10.22 11.85 6.66
C PRO A 59 11.65 12.05 6.15
N ASP A 60 12.57 12.41 7.04
CA ASP A 60 13.99 12.44 6.69
C ASP A 60 14.46 11.09 6.14
N PRO A 61 15.41 11.07 5.18
CA PRO A 61 15.89 9.82 4.60
C PRO A 61 16.55 8.92 5.66
N LEU A 62 16.43 7.62 5.49
CA LEU A 62 17.17 6.62 6.27
C LEU A 62 18.57 6.46 5.69
N ASP A 63 19.58 6.43 6.56
CA ASP A 63 20.95 6.18 6.14
C ASP A 63 21.07 4.78 5.52
N LYS A 64 21.76 4.69 4.38
CA LYS A 64 21.94 3.42 3.64
C LYS A 64 22.72 2.35 4.41
N SER A 65 23.49 2.73 5.42
CA SER A 65 24.19 1.80 6.32
C SER A 65 23.29 1.24 7.42
N ASN A 66 22.10 1.82 7.63
CA ASN A 66 21.18 1.36 8.66
C ASN A 66 20.67 -0.05 8.35
N SER A 67 20.63 -0.94 9.36
CA SER A 67 20.19 -2.33 9.19
C SER A 67 18.73 -2.48 8.76
N TYR A 68 17.89 -1.48 9.00
CA TYR A 68 16.50 -1.43 8.55
C TYR A 68 16.34 -0.86 7.13
N HIS A 69 17.44 -0.37 6.52
CA HIS A 69 17.35 0.09 5.14
C HIS A 69 17.11 -1.10 4.20
N PRO A 70 16.18 -1.02 3.23
CA PRO A 70 15.85 -2.14 2.35
C PRO A 70 17.04 -2.73 1.60
N LEU A 71 18.06 -1.94 1.30
CA LEU A 71 19.33 -2.41 0.70
C LEU A 71 20.03 -3.48 1.53
N ASN A 72 19.83 -3.48 2.86
CA ASN A 72 20.47 -4.40 3.80
C ASN A 72 19.58 -5.58 4.19
N ILE A 73 18.37 -5.67 3.60
CA ILE A 73 17.37 -6.69 3.90
C ILE A 73 17.26 -7.66 2.74
N ASN A 74 17.63 -8.92 2.94
CA ASN A 74 17.73 -9.93 1.89
C ASN A 74 16.47 -10.13 1.03
N ILE A 75 15.27 -9.86 1.57
CA ILE A 75 14.01 -10.00 0.83
C ILE A 75 13.86 -9.01 -0.33
N TYR A 76 14.64 -7.92 -0.33
CA TYR A 76 14.60 -6.85 -1.33
C TYR A 76 15.78 -6.92 -2.33
N LYS A 77 16.66 -7.93 -2.22
CA LYS A 77 17.88 -8.05 -3.03
C LYS A 77 17.65 -8.07 -4.56
N ASP A 78 16.46 -8.51 -4.98
CA ASP A 78 16.10 -8.61 -6.40
C ASP A 78 15.44 -7.33 -6.95
N ILE A 79 15.26 -6.31 -6.10
CA ILE A 79 14.77 -5.00 -6.51
C ILE A 79 15.94 -4.17 -7.03
N PRO A 80 15.82 -3.51 -8.21
CA PRO A 80 16.86 -2.61 -8.71
C PRO A 80 17.20 -1.53 -7.67
N VAL A 81 18.48 -1.29 -7.42
CA VAL A 81 18.96 -0.38 -6.37
C VAL A 81 18.42 1.04 -6.54
N ASP A 82 18.27 1.50 -7.78
CA ASP A 82 17.69 2.80 -8.13
C ASP A 82 16.18 2.92 -7.85
N LYS A 83 15.52 1.80 -7.57
CA LYS A 83 14.09 1.73 -7.19
C LYS A 83 13.87 1.60 -5.68
N ILE A 84 14.94 1.49 -4.91
CA ILE A 84 14.84 1.39 -3.44
C ILE A 84 14.94 2.80 -2.86
N PRO A 85 13.84 3.33 -2.25
CA PRO A 85 13.85 4.69 -1.72
C PRO A 85 14.50 4.74 -0.34
N ASP A 86 15.20 5.84 -0.06
CA ASP A 86 15.68 6.16 1.29
C ASP A 86 14.53 6.71 2.17
N THR A 87 13.47 7.24 1.55
CA THR A 87 12.22 7.72 2.18
C THR A 87 11.13 7.91 1.14
N GLU A 88 9.86 7.83 1.54
CA GLU A 88 8.71 8.09 0.66
C GLU A 88 7.65 8.97 1.34
N SER A 89 7.02 9.84 0.57
CA SER A 89 5.68 10.39 0.83
C SER A 89 4.60 9.40 0.36
N LEU A 90 3.33 9.68 0.65
CA LEU A 90 2.24 8.90 0.07
C LEU A 90 2.14 9.10 -1.46
N LYS A 91 2.52 10.30 -1.94
CA LYS A 91 2.61 10.61 -3.38
C LYS A 91 3.63 9.71 -4.09
N ASP A 92 4.82 9.51 -3.51
CA ASP A 92 5.83 8.63 -4.11
C ASP A 92 5.34 7.18 -4.17
N THR A 93 4.69 6.71 -3.10
CA THR A 93 4.04 5.41 -3.07
C THR A 93 2.97 5.29 -4.16
N TYR A 94 2.14 6.32 -4.32
CA TYR A 94 1.11 6.39 -5.36
C TYR A 94 1.71 6.28 -6.76
N GLU A 95 2.76 7.02 -7.07
CA GLU A 95 3.37 7.03 -8.41
C GLU A 95 3.83 5.63 -8.83
N ARG A 96 4.47 4.86 -7.93
CA ARG A 96 4.90 3.49 -8.24
C ARG A 96 3.75 2.48 -8.27
N VAL A 97 2.75 2.64 -7.40
CA VAL A 97 1.58 1.76 -7.34
C VAL A 97 0.73 1.91 -8.60
N ILE A 98 0.44 3.16 -9.03
CA ILE A 98 -0.41 3.40 -10.19
C ILE A 98 0.27 3.01 -11.49
N LYS A 99 1.57 3.23 -11.60
CA LYS A 99 2.32 2.73 -12.75
C LYS A 99 2.18 1.21 -12.87
N TYR A 100 2.40 0.47 -11.79
CA TYR A 100 2.25 -0.98 -11.78
C TYR A 100 0.81 -1.43 -12.06
N TYR A 101 -0.18 -0.72 -11.49
CA TYR A 101 -1.58 -1.00 -11.74
C TYR A 101 -1.93 -0.89 -13.22
N SER A 102 -1.56 0.20 -13.89
CA SER A 102 -1.88 0.42 -15.30
C SER A 102 -1.14 -0.55 -16.24
N GLU A 103 0.11 -0.91 -15.91
CA GLU A 103 0.94 -1.77 -16.75
C GLU A 103 0.56 -3.26 -16.59
N GLU A 104 0.27 -3.73 -15.38
CA GLU A 104 0.20 -5.16 -15.06
C GLU A 104 -1.19 -5.64 -14.59
N ILE A 105 -2.00 -4.77 -13.99
CA ILE A 105 -3.27 -5.17 -13.37
C ILE A 105 -4.47 -4.82 -14.24
N GLU A 106 -4.60 -3.58 -14.65
CA GLU A 106 -5.80 -3.03 -15.27
C GLU A 106 -6.25 -3.82 -16.52
N ASN A 107 -5.31 -4.15 -17.40
CA ASN A 107 -5.60 -4.92 -18.61
C ASN A 107 -6.08 -6.36 -18.34
N ASN A 108 -5.77 -6.88 -17.17
CA ASN A 108 -6.17 -8.23 -16.77
C ASN A 108 -7.56 -8.29 -16.11
N LEU A 109 -8.13 -7.15 -15.68
CA LEU A 109 -9.45 -7.09 -15.02
C LEU A 109 -10.59 -7.59 -15.91
N LYS A 110 -10.49 -7.41 -17.24
CA LYS A 110 -11.51 -7.85 -18.20
C LYS A 110 -11.79 -9.36 -18.18
N ASN A 111 -10.79 -10.15 -17.81
CA ASN A 111 -10.85 -11.62 -17.96
C ASN A 111 -10.50 -12.37 -16.68
N LYS A 112 -10.17 -11.68 -15.60
CA LYS A 112 -9.67 -12.31 -14.36
C LYS A 112 -10.21 -11.61 -13.12
N ASN A 113 -10.46 -12.40 -12.09
CA ASN A 113 -10.54 -11.88 -10.73
C ASN A 113 -9.12 -11.73 -10.19
N ILE A 114 -8.78 -10.57 -9.65
CA ILE A 114 -7.45 -10.25 -9.14
C ILE A 114 -7.54 -10.02 -7.64
N LEU A 115 -6.76 -10.75 -6.88
CA LEU A 115 -6.61 -10.56 -5.44
C LEU A 115 -5.29 -9.84 -5.16
N ILE A 116 -5.37 -8.64 -4.58
CA ILE A 116 -4.22 -7.85 -4.15
C ILE A 116 -4.06 -7.97 -2.64
N SER A 117 -2.95 -8.58 -2.20
CA SER A 117 -2.56 -8.58 -0.79
C SER A 117 -1.38 -7.62 -0.60
N ALA A 118 -1.65 -6.44 -0.08
CA ALA A 118 -0.68 -5.37 0.08
C ALA A 118 -0.81 -4.67 1.45
N HIS A 119 -0.08 -3.60 1.65
CA HIS A 119 -0.07 -2.81 2.87
C HIS A 119 -1.02 -1.62 2.78
N GLY A 120 -1.35 -1.03 3.94
CA GLY A 120 -2.34 0.04 4.03
C GLY A 120 -2.06 1.23 3.12
N ASN A 121 -0.82 1.74 3.05
CA ASN A 121 -0.54 2.90 2.20
C ASN A 121 -0.54 2.56 0.71
N SER A 122 -0.14 1.34 0.31
CA SER A 122 -0.23 0.91 -1.08
C SER A 122 -1.68 0.77 -1.54
N ILE A 123 -2.55 0.21 -0.67
CA ILE A 123 -4.00 0.13 -0.94
C ILE A 123 -4.63 1.52 -0.96
N ARG A 124 -4.28 2.41 -0.03
CA ARG A 124 -4.74 3.82 -0.04
C ARG A 124 -4.34 4.53 -1.33
N ALA A 125 -3.11 4.34 -1.79
CA ALA A 125 -2.62 4.89 -3.05
C ALA A 125 -3.45 4.39 -4.25
N LEU A 126 -3.76 3.10 -4.29
CA LEU A 126 -4.63 2.52 -5.31
C LEU A 126 -6.05 3.09 -5.24
N CYS A 127 -6.66 3.15 -4.05
CA CYS A 127 -7.99 3.73 -3.85
C CYS A 127 -8.04 5.20 -4.28
N LYS A 128 -6.98 5.98 -4.01
CA LYS A 128 -6.92 7.38 -4.47
C LYS A 128 -7.13 7.50 -5.98
N SER A 129 -6.50 6.63 -6.76
CA SER A 129 -6.67 6.63 -8.22
C SER A 129 -8.04 6.12 -8.64
N LEU A 130 -8.43 4.94 -8.16
CA LEU A 130 -9.67 4.27 -8.56
C LEU A 130 -10.92 5.09 -8.26
N PHE A 131 -10.93 5.81 -7.13
CA PHE A 131 -12.09 6.60 -6.68
C PHE A 131 -11.89 8.11 -6.84
N ASN A 132 -10.82 8.54 -7.54
CA ASN A 132 -10.48 9.94 -7.77
C ASN A 132 -10.50 10.80 -6.49
N LEU A 133 -9.95 10.27 -5.40
CA LEU A 133 -9.96 10.94 -4.10
C LEU A 133 -9.02 12.15 -4.08
N ASP A 134 -9.47 13.24 -3.48
CA ASP A 134 -8.62 14.40 -3.24
C ASP A 134 -7.62 14.17 -2.08
N ASN A 135 -6.77 15.16 -1.80
CA ASN A 135 -5.75 15.04 -0.77
C ASN A 135 -6.34 15.05 0.65
N ASN A 136 -7.50 15.65 0.87
CA ASN A 136 -8.19 15.63 2.17
C ASN A 136 -8.85 14.27 2.40
N GLN A 137 -9.50 13.73 1.39
CA GLN A 137 -10.14 12.42 1.44
C GLN A 137 -9.11 11.32 1.69
N ILE A 138 -7.98 11.31 0.95
CA ILE A 138 -6.95 10.29 1.15
C ILE A 138 -6.26 10.39 2.52
N SER A 139 -6.19 11.58 3.11
CA SER A 139 -5.63 11.75 4.45
C SER A 139 -6.49 11.10 5.54
N LYS A 140 -7.80 11.03 5.32
CA LYS A 140 -8.79 10.46 6.23
C LYS A 140 -9.06 8.97 6.00
N LEU A 141 -8.76 8.48 4.78
CA LEU A 141 -9.03 7.10 4.41
C LEU A 141 -8.28 6.12 5.33
N GLU A 142 -9.02 5.25 5.97
CA GLU A 142 -8.52 4.11 6.74
C GLU A 142 -8.78 2.81 5.99
N ILE A 143 -7.77 1.96 5.90
CA ILE A 143 -7.90 0.60 5.35
C ILE A 143 -7.86 -0.37 6.53
N PRO A 144 -8.97 -0.99 6.91
CA PRO A 144 -9.02 -1.94 8.02
C PRO A 144 -8.21 -3.20 7.68
N THR A 145 -7.27 -3.54 8.58
CA THR A 145 -6.42 -4.72 8.39
C THR A 145 -7.25 -6.00 8.39
N GLY A 146 -7.08 -6.83 7.36
CA GLY A 146 -7.75 -8.14 7.26
C GLY A 146 -9.24 -8.06 6.93
N ASN A 147 -9.75 -6.91 6.47
CA ASN A 147 -11.08 -6.79 5.90
C ASN A 147 -10.96 -6.60 4.39
N PRO A 148 -11.36 -7.58 3.56
CA PRO A 148 -11.25 -7.45 2.12
C PRO A 148 -12.16 -6.36 1.56
N LEU A 149 -11.61 -5.51 0.69
CA LEU A 149 -12.36 -4.54 -0.11
C LEU A 149 -12.66 -5.15 -1.48
N LEU A 150 -13.92 -5.44 -1.75
CA LEU A 150 -14.37 -5.97 -3.04
C LEU A 150 -14.74 -4.82 -3.96
N ILE A 151 -14.08 -4.73 -5.11
CA ILE A 151 -14.37 -3.75 -6.15
C ILE A 151 -14.80 -4.51 -7.40
N LYS A 152 -16.00 -4.23 -7.91
CA LYS A 152 -16.52 -4.80 -9.15
C LYS A 152 -16.42 -3.79 -10.28
N PHE A 153 -15.96 -4.27 -11.43
CA PHE A 153 -15.79 -3.47 -12.64
C PHE A 153 -16.73 -3.96 -13.75
N ASP A 154 -17.10 -3.07 -14.63
CA ASP A 154 -17.77 -3.42 -15.90
C ASP A 154 -16.76 -3.81 -17.00
N SER A 155 -17.23 -4.08 -18.21
CA SER A 155 -16.40 -4.41 -19.38
C SER A 155 -15.48 -3.28 -19.84
N ASN A 156 -15.72 -2.04 -19.41
CA ASN A 156 -14.92 -0.86 -19.72
C ASN A 156 -13.92 -0.51 -18.61
N ASN A 157 -13.84 -1.34 -17.57
CA ASN A 157 -13.08 -1.10 -16.34
C ASN A 157 -13.62 0.08 -15.50
N GLU A 158 -14.91 0.42 -15.65
CA GLU A 158 -15.58 1.38 -14.78
C GLU A 158 -16.07 0.66 -13.51
N ILE A 159 -16.00 1.35 -12.38
CA ILE A 159 -16.39 0.76 -11.09
C ILE A 159 -17.92 0.68 -10.99
N LEU A 160 -18.44 -0.53 -10.84
CA LEU A 160 -19.87 -0.80 -10.60
C LEU A 160 -20.22 -0.77 -9.11
N SER A 161 -19.37 -1.29 -8.26
CA SER A 161 -19.57 -1.31 -6.81
C SER A 161 -18.26 -1.44 -6.05
N CYS A 162 -18.27 -0.98 -4.80
CA CYS A 162 -17.17 -1.12 -3.87
C CYS A 162 -17.73 -1.36 -2.47
N GLU A 163 -17.33 -2.45 -1.82
CA GLU A 163 -17.82 -2.83 -0.50
C GLU A 163 -16.77 -3.58 0.32
N TYR A 164 -16.73 -3.37 1.62
CA TYR A 164 -15.99 -4.25 2.52
C TYR A 164 -16.79 -5.52 2.79
N LEU A 165 -16.14 -6.70 2.74
CA LEU A 165 -16.82 -7.96 2.98
C LEU A 165 -17.30 -8.14 4.42
N ASP A 166 -16.60 -7.54 5.38
CA ASP A 166 -17.00 -7.47 6.79
C ASP A 166 -17.56 -6.07 7.10
N SER A 167 -18.86 -5.90 6.89
CA SER A 167 -19.57 -4.64 7.09
C SER A 167 -19.72 -4.22 8.57
N GLU A 168 -19.47 -5.11 9.52
CA GLU A 168 -19.45 -4.76 10.95
C GLU A 168 -18.16 -4.00 11.31
N ARG A 169 -17.07 -4.28 10.62
CA ARG A 169 -15.76 -3.63 10.85
C ARG A 169 -15.54 -2.36 10.03
N ALA A 170 -16.14 -2.27 8.86
CA ALA A 170 -16.18 -1.07 8.03
C ALA A 170 -17.31 -1.18 7.02
N LYS A 171 -18.11 -0.12 6.87
CA LYS A 171 -19.24 -0.09 5.92
C LYS A 171 -18.84 0.61 4.63
N ASP A 172 -18.24 1.77 4.75
CA ASP A 172 -17.94 2.67 3.64
C ASP A 172 -16.43 2.82 3.46
N LEU A 173 -16.02 3.16 2.25
CA LEU A 173 -14.62 3.42 1.95
C LEU A 173 -14.14 4.73 2.60
N LEU A 174 -15.01 5.73 2.68
CA LEU A 174 -14.75 7.08 3.24
C LEU A 174 -15.75 7.39 4.35
#